data_32fd33400db980e283911f30fc22d5d7
#
_entry.id   32fd33400db980e283911f30fc22d5d7
#
_cell.length_a   1.000
_cell.length_b   1.000
_cell.length_c   1.000
_cell.angle_alpha   90.00
_cell.angle_beta   90.00
_cell.angle_gamma   90.00
#
_symmetry.space_group_name_H-M   'P 1'
#
loop_
_entity.id
_entity.type
_entity.pdbx_description
1 polymer ?
#
loop_
_entity_poly.entity_id
_entity_poly.type
_entity_poly.pdbx_seq_one_letter_code
_entity_poly.pdbx_strand_id
1 'polypeptide(L)'
;MKVVVGQGSCGIATGAKKTAAELEKQIAERGLDVKVDITGCVGTCYLEPIVDVYDDNGEMTRYVKVQPDKVAEIVESHLVNHKVCQAYAITPEDEQFLDKQQRVVLRNCGKINPENIDEYLAVDGYKAIEKVLKTMKPEEVIEEIKISGLRGRGGAGFPTWFKWNAAKSSPGKEKYLVCNADEGDPGAFMD
;
A
#
# COMPACT_ATOMS: atom_id res chain seq x y z
N MET A 1 -15.82 -13.84 -3.11
CA MET A 1 -14.34 -13.88 -2.93
C MET A 1 -13.65 -12.79 -3.74
N LYS A 2 -12.46 -12.34 -3.33
CA LYS A 2 -11.61 -11.35 -4.04
C LYS A 2 -10.17 -11.79 -3.98
N VAL A 3 -9.43 -11.63 -5.07
CA VAL A 3 -7.97 -11.86 -5.12
C VAL A 3 -7.27 -10.54 -5.34
N VAL A 4 -6.19 -10.27 -4.61
CA VAL A 4 -5.41 -9.04 -4.71
C VAL A 4 -3.94 -9.38 -4.94
N VAL A 5 -3.33 -8.80 -5.97
CA VAL A 5 -1.93 -9.06 -6.33
C VAL A 5 -1.07 -7.84 -6.02
N GLY A 6 0.02 -8.03 -5.28
CA GLY A 6 1.00 -6.99 -5.00
C GLY A 6 1.72 -6.56 -6.28
N GLN A 7 1.53 -5.32 -6.72
CA GLN A 7 2.16 -4.76 -7.92
C GLN A 7 3.00 -3.50 -7.63
N GLY A 8 3.64 -3.46 -6.46
CA GLY A 8 4.74 -2.54 -6.21
C GLY A 8 5.94 -2.85 -7.12
N SER A 9 6.96 -1.99 -7.13
CA SER A 9 8.14 -2.14 -8.00
C SER A 9 8.81 -3.51 -7.87
N CYS A 10 8.98 -4.02 -6.66
CA CYS A 10 9.56 -5.36 -6.41
C CYS A 10 8.65 -6.48 -6.93
N GLY A 11 7.33 -6.39 -6.71
CA GLY A 11 6.37 -7.35 -7.21
C GLY A 11 6.38 -7.42 -8.73
N ILE A 12 6.37 -6.27 -9.41
CA ILE A 12 6.46 -6.20 -10.88
C ILE A 12 7.79 -6.81 -11.38
N ALA A 13 8.90 -6.47 -10.74
CA ALA A 13 10.22 -6.99 -11.11
C ALA A 13 10.33 -8.52 -10.93
N THR A 14 9.64 -9.09 -9.95
CA THR A 14 9.61 -10.54 -9.69
C THR A 14 8.53 -11.29 -10.45
N GLY A 15 7.69 -10.61 -11.24
CA GLY A 15 6.74 -11.24 -12.15
C GLY A 15 5.26 -11.13 -11.76
N ALA A 16 4.88 -10.30 -10.80
CA ALA A 16 3.50 -10.15 -10.32
C ALA A 16 2.47 -9.89 -11.42
N LYS A 17 2.83 -9.14 -12.48
CA LYS A 17 1.94 -8.92 -13.63
C LYS A 17 1.64 -10.22 -14.39
N LYS A 18 2.61 -11.12 -14.51
CA LYS A 18 2.40 -12.43 -15.15
C LYS A 18 1.55 -13.34 -14.27
N THR A 19 1.77 -13.27 -12.96
CA THR A 19 0.95 -14.00 -11.97
C THR A 19 -0.50 -13.51 -11.98
N ALA A 20 -0.74 -12.19 -12.04
CA ALA A 20 -2.08 -11.63 -12.15
C ALA A 20 -2.78 -12.07 -13.45
N ALA A 21 -2.10 -11.99 -14.59
CA ALA A 21 -2.66 -12.44 -15.87
C ALA A 21 -3.00 -13.94 -15.88
N GLU A 22 -2.18 -14.79 -15.26
CA GLU A 22 -2.49 -16.22 -15.14
C GLU A 22 -3.65 -16.47 -14.17
N LEU A 23 -3.77 -15.70 -13.07
CA LEU A 23 -4.94 -15.73 -12.18
C LEU A 23 -6.24 -15.40 -12.93
N GLU A 24 -6.26 -14.30 -13.66
CA GLU A 24 -7.41 -13.88 -14.46
C GLU A 24 -7.82 -14.96 -15.47
N LYS A 25 -6.85 -15.53 -16.17
CA LYS A 25 -7.06 -16.62 -17.12
C LYS A 25 -7.66 -17.86 -16.45
N GLN A 26 -7.06 -18.34 -15.35
CA GLN A 26 -7.51 -19.53 -14.63
C GLN A 26 -8.90 -19.37 -14.02
N ILE A 27 -9.22 -18.16 -13.52
CA ILE A 27 -10.53 -17.80 -12.99
C ILE A 27 -11.58 -17.80 -14.13
N ALA A 28 -11.27 -17.19 -15.28
CA ALA A 28 -12.16 -17.14 -16.44
C ALA A 28 -12.40 -18.54 -17.03
N GLU A 29 -11.36 -19.36 -17.20
CA GLU A 29 -11.48 -20.74 -17.74
C GLU A 29 -12.37 -21.63 -16.86
N ARG A 30 -12.47 -21.37 -15.57
CA ARG A 30 -13.31 -22.12 -14.62
C ARG A 30 -14.68 -21.47 -14.38
N GLY A 31 -14.94 -20.32 -14.99
CA GLY A 31 -16.20 -19.58 -14.81
C GLY A 31 -16.45 -19.12 -13.39
N LEU A 32 -15.38 -18.81 -12.63
CA LEU A 32 -15.49 -18.35 -11.24
C LEU A 32 -15.84 -16.85 -11.19
N ASP A 33 -16.77 -16.48 -10.31
CA ASP A 33 -17.10 -15.08 -10.03
C ASP A 33 -16.16 -14.53 -8.93
N VAL A 34 -14.91 -14.32 -9.34
CA VAL A 34 -13.85 -13.81 -8.45
C VAL A 34 -13.15 -12.65 -9.14
N LYS A 35 -13.14 -11.49 -8.47
CA LYS A 35 -12.43 -10.29 -8.96
C LYS A 35 -10.93 -10.40 -8.63
N VAL A 36 -10.10 -10.16 -9.64
CA VAL A 36 -8.66 -9.92 -9.45
C VAL A 36 -8.44 -8.41 -9.37
N ASP A 37 -7.78 -7.95 -8.34
CA ASP A 37 -7.44 -6.55 -8.10
C ASP A 37 -5.95 -6.40 -7.80
N ILE A 38 -5.46 -5.18 -7.73
CA ILE A 38 -4.06 -4.87 -7.45
C ILE A 38 -3.92 -4.09 -6.15
N THR A 39 -2.74 -4.19 -5.54
CA THR A 39 -2.34 -3.33 -4.44
C THR A 39 -0.87 -2.92 -4.58
N GLY A 40 -0.46 -1.90 -3.82
CA GLY A 40 0.94 -1.46 -3.76
C GLY A 40 1.83 -2.38 -2.92
N CYS A 41 3.02 -1.89 -2.60
CA CYS A 41 3.99 -2.61 -1.80
C CYS A 41 3.54 -2.76 -0.34
N VAL A 42 3.68 -3.96 0.21
CA VAL A 42 3.41 -4.25 1.63
C VAL A 42 4.66 -4.21 2.52
N GLY A 43 5.84 -3.93 1.92
CA GLY A 43 7.11 -3.83 2.64
C GLY A 43 7.90 -5.14 2.77
N THR A 44 7.43 -6.24 2.19
CA THR A 44 8.06 -7.57 2.26
C THR A 44 8.55 -8.04 0.89
N CYS A 45 9.45 -7.28 0.28
CA CYS A 45 9.94 -7.52 -1.08
C CYS A 45 10.53 -8.92 -1.30
N TYR A 46 11.06 -9.54 -0.26
CA TYR A 46 11.64 -10.91 -0.30
C TYR A 46 10.57 -12.01 -0.43
N LEU A 47 9.30 -11.69 -0.22
CA LEU A 47 8.16 -12.60 -0.36
C LEU A 47 7.41 -12.43 -1.69
N GLU A 48 7.80 -11.47 -2.52
CA GLU A 48 7.12 -11.19 -3.80
C GLU A 48 7.35 -12.32 -4.85
N PRO A 49 6.41 -12.56 -5.79
CA PRO A 49 5.08 -11.97 -5.87
C PRO A 49 4.12 -12.43 -4.77
N ILE A 50 3.34 -11.48 -4.23
CA ILE A 50 2.35 -11.72 -3.18
C ILE A 50 0.96 -11.75 -3.79
N VAL A 51 0.15 -12.73 -3.35
CA VAL A 51 -1.26 -12.86 -3.73
C VAL A 51 -2.08 -13.02 -2.45
N ASP A 52 -2.96 -12.09 -2.18
CA ASP A 52 -3.89 -12.14 -1.06
C ASP A 52 -5.27 -12.59 -1.56
N VAL A 53 -5.82 -13.63 -0.94
CA VAL A 53 -7.18 -14.13 -1.23
C VAL A 53 -8.07 -13.78 -0.04
N TYR A 54 -9.14 -13.06 -0.32
CA TYR A 54 -10.18 -12.71 0.65
C TYR A 54 -11.38 -13.60 0.41
N ASP A 55 -11.83 -14.30 1.43
CA ASP A 55 -13.06 -15.08 1.40
C ASP A 55 -14.32 -14.19 1.51
N ASP A 56 -15.50 -14.81 1.51
CA ASP A 56 -16.77 -14.10 1.59
C ASP A 56 -17.04 -13.52 3.00
N ASN A 57 -16.29 -13.94 4.02
CA ASN A 57 -16.35 -13.39 5.37
C ASN A 57 -15.36 -12.24 5.56
N GLY A 58 -14.49 -11.99 4.58
CA GLY A 58 -13.44 -10.98 4.62
C GLY A 58 -12.15 -11.46 5.29
N GLU A 59 -12.02 -12.75 5.59
CA GLU A 59 -10.77 -13.33 6.08
C GLU A 59 -9.74 -13.40 4.94
N MET A 60 -8.51 -12.99 5.22
CA MET A 60 -7.42 -12.91 4.24
C MET A 60 -6.44 -14.06 4.43
N THR A 61 -6.16 -14.75 3.34
CA THR A 61 -5.03 -15.69 3.24
C THR A 61 -3.98 -15.11 2.31
N ARG A 62 -2.75 -14.97 2.77
CA ARG A 62 -1.62 -14.50 1.98
C ARG A 62 -0.80 -15.65 1.42
N TYR A 63 -0.61 -15.61 0.12
CA TYR A 63 0.31 -16.47 -0.62
C TYR A 63 1.55 -15.70 -1.03
N VAL A 64 2.73 -16.34 -0.96
CA VAL A 64 4.02 -15.70 -1.19
C VAL A 64 4.83 -16.42 -2.27
N LYS A 65 5.71 -15.68 -2.95
CA LYS A 65 6.55 -16.22 -4.03
C LYS A 65 5.74 -16.93 -5.11
N VAL A 66 4.57 -16.38 -5.41
CA VAL A 66 3.61 -16.99 -6.35
C VAL A 66 4.03 -16.69 -7.78
N GLN A 67 4.71 -17.65 -8.40
CA GLN A 67 5.00 -17.61 -9.83
C GLN A 67 3.80 -18.13 -10.64
N PRO A 68 3.69 -17.83 -11.95
CA PRO A 68 2.55 -18.26 -12.78
C PRO A 68 2.27 -19.77 -12.77
N ASP A 69 3.30 -20.59 -12.65
CA ASP A 69 3.19 -22.06 -12.59
C ASP A 69 2.49 -22.58 -11.31
N LYS A 70 2.42 -21.77 -10.25
CA LYS A 70 1.77 -22.09 -8.97
C LYS A 70 0.30 -21.69 -8.92
N VAL A 71 -0.12 -20.80 -9.82
CA VAL A 71 -1.47 -20.21 -9.82
C VAL A 71 -2.56 -21.27 -9.93
N ALA A 72 -2.40 -22.24 -10.84
CA ALA A 72 -3.41 -23.27 -11.05
C ALA A 72 -3.73 -24.06 -9.78
N GLU A 73 -2.71 -24.38 -8.98
CA GLU A 73 -2.87 -25.11 -7.71
C GLU A 73 -3.59 -24.26 -6.65
N ILE A 74 -3.24 -22.97 -6.55
CA ILE A 74 -3.90 -22.05 -5.63
C ILE A 74 -5.36 -21.87 -6.01
N VAL A 75 -5.67 -21.66 -7.30
CA VAL A 75 -7.04 -21.50 -7.78
C VAL A 75 -7.86 -22.74 -7.50
N GLU A 76 -7.35 -23.92 -7.83
CA GLU A 76 -8.04 -25.19 -7.60
C GLU A 76 -8.27 -25.46 -6.09
N SER A 77 -7.25 -25.25 -5.27
CA SER A 77 -7.35 -25.49 -3.84
C SER A 77 -8.23 -24.47 -3.14
N HIS A 78 -7.95 -23.19 -3.33
CA HIS A 78 -8.58 -22.12 -2.52
C HIS A 78 -9.87 -21.58 -3.13
N LEU A 79 -9.87 -21.25 -4.44
CA LEU A 79 -11.04 -20.63 -5.05
C LEU A 79 -12.14 -21.63 -5.40
N VAL A 80 -11.77 -22.87 -5.76
CA VAL A 80 -12.72 -23.91 -6.14
C VAL A 80 -13.11 -24.77 -4.92
N ASN A 81 -12.13 -25.27 -4.18
CA ASN A 81 -12.37 -26.21 -3.09
C ASN A 81 -12.43 -25.57 -1.70
N HIS A 82 -12.31 -24.24 -1.59
CA HIS A 82 -12.32 -23.46 -0.34
C HIS A 82 -11.34 -23.97 0.73
N LYS A 83 -10.16 -24.45 0.30
CA LYS A 83 -9.09 -24.96 1.15
C LYS A 83 -7.80 -24.20 0.91
N VAL A 84 -7.20 -23.68 1.97
CA VAL A 84 -5.92 -23.00 1.89
C VAL A 84 -4.85 -23.90 1.29
N CYS A 85 -4.15 -23.43 0.25
CA CYS A 85 -3.01 -24.11 -0.34
C CYS A 85 -1.77 -23.87 0.54
N GLN A 86 -1.55 -24.76 1.52
CA GLN A 86 -0.50 -24.59 2.53
C GLN A 86 0.91 -24.48 1.95
N ALA A 87 1.14 -25.06 0.77
CA ALA A 87 2.45 -25.08 0.12
C ALA A 87 2.98 -23.65 -0.20
N TYR A 88 2.09 -22.69 -0.39
CA TYR A 88 2.43 -21.33 -0.80
C TYR A 88 1.94 -20.26 0.19
N ALA A 89 1.26 -20.66 1.26
CA ALA A 89 0.83 -19.73 2.29
C ALA A 89 2.03 -19.12 3.01
N ILE A 90 1.86 -17.87 3.48
CA ILE A 90 2.86 -17.20 4.31
C ILE A 90 3.18 -18.03 5.55
N THR A 91 4.45 -18.06 5.95
CA THR A 91 4.85 -18.80 7.15
C THR A 91 4.40 -18.07 8.42
N PRO A 92 4.13 -18.77 9.53
CA PRO A 92 3.80 -18.13 10.80
C PRO A 92 4.90 -17.18 11.31
N GLU A 93 6.15 -17.42 10.97
CA GLU A 93 7.28 -16.56 11.35
C GLU A 93 7.24 -15.22 10.61
N ASP A 94 7.01 -15.25 9.29
CA ASP A 94 6.87 -14.05 8.48
C ASP A 94 5.60 -13.27 8.86
N GLU A 95 4.50 -13.95 9.15
CA GLU A 95 3.25 -13.34 9.60
C GLU A 95 3.43 -12.63 10.95
N GLN A 96 4.04 -13.28 11.94
CA GLN A 96 4.36 -12.66 13.23
C GLN A 96 5.29 -11.45 13.10
N PHE A 97 6.20 -11.45 12.14
CA PHE A 97 7.04 -10.28 11.87
C PHE A 97 6.21 -9.10 11.37
N LEU A 98 5.25 -9.34 10.47
CA LEU A 98 4.34 -8.31 9.96
C LEU A 98 3.41 -7.78 11.05
N ASP A 99 2.89 -8.63 11.91
CA ASP A 99 1.95 -8.28 12.99
C ASP A 99 2.58 -7.40 14.06
N LYS A 100 3.90 -7.46 14.23
CA LYS A 100 4.64 -6.57 15.14
C LYS A 100 4.73 -5.13 14.64
N GLN A 101 4.39 -4.85 13.40
CA GLN A 101 4.47 -3.51 12.81
C GLN A 101 3.21 -2.70 13.11
N GLN A 102 3.38 -1.55 13.72
CA GLN A 102 2.33 -0.55 13.88
C GLN A 102 2.40 0.46 12.74
N ARG A 103 1.63 0.24 11.68
CA ARG A 103 1.62 1.11 10.50
C ARG A 103 0.72 2.31 10.71
N VAL A 104 1.31 3.51 10.75
CA VAL A 104 0.59 4.79 10.84
C VAL A 104 0.50 5.42 9.44
N VAL A 105 1.62 5.79 8.86
CA VAL A 105 1.69 6.41 7.52
C VAL A 105 1.34 5.41 6.43
N LEU A 106 1.86 4.18 6.53
CA LEU A 106 1.67 3.11 5.55
C LEU A 106 0.41 2.25 5.82
N ARG A 107 -0.56 2.76 6.57
CA ARG A 107 -1.75 1.97 6.99
C ARG A 107 -2.59 1.43 5.83
N ASN A 108 -2.54 2.10 4.68
CA ASN A 108 -3.29 1.71 3.48
C ASN A 108 -2.50 0.83 2.51
N CYS A 109 -1.18 0.69 2.72
CA CYS A 109 -0.33 -0.15 1.87
C CYS A 109 -0.73 -1.62 1.97
N GLY A 110 -0.95 -2.25 0.82
CA GLY A 110 -1.44 -3.62 0.73
C GLY A 110 -2.95 -3.80 0.97
N LYS A 111 -3.70 -2.71 1.17
CA LYS A 111 -5.15 -2.78 1.46
C LYS A 111 -6.02 -2.18 0.36
N ILE A 112 -5.56 -1.10 -0.27
CA ILE A 112 -6.29 -0.42 -1.34
C ILE A 112 -5.55 -0.54 -2.66
N ASN A 113 -6.29 -0.39 -3.75
CA ASN A 113 -5.72 -0.24 -5.07
C ASN A 113 -5.21 1.21 -5.24
N PRO A 114 -3.88 1.42 -5.40
CA PRO A 114 -3.29 2.77 -5.50
C PRO A 114 -3.67 3.51 -6.80
N GLU A 115 -4.23 2.80 -7.78
CA GLU A 115 -4.69 3.38 -9.04
C GLU A 115 -6.19 3.70 -9.03
N ASN A 116 -6.90 3.42 -7.91
CA ASN A 116 -8.32 3.65 -7.75
C ASN A 116 -8.60 4.76 -6.72
N ILE A 117 -9.00 5.95 -7.22
CA ILE A 117 -9.29 7.10 -6.37
C ILE A 117 -10.46 6.86 -5.41
N ASP A 118 -11.47 6.07 -5.80
CA ASP A 118 -12.64 5.80 -4.97
C ASP A 118 -12.26 4.99 -3.73
N GLU A 119 -11.33 4.05 -3.85
CA GLU A 119 -10.81 3.30 -2.69
C GLU A 119 -10.02 4.21 -1.74
N TYR A 120 -9.26 5.18 -2.26
CA TYR A 120 -8.59 6.17 -1.43
C TYR A 120 -9.58 7.08 -0.70
N LEU A 121 -10.62 7.52 -1.38
CA LEU A 121 -11.69 8.34 -0.77
C LEU A 121 -12.44 7.56 0.32
N ALA A 122 -12.68 6.26 0.13
CA ALA A 122 -13.34 5.41 1.10
C ALA A 122 -12.57 5.25 2.43
N VAL A 123 -11.24 5.44 2.41
CA VAL A 123 -10.36 5.41 3.60
C VAL A 123 -9.95 6.80 4.08
N ASP A 124 -10.84 7.77 3.96
CA ASP A 124 -10.67 9.16 4.39
C ASP A 124 -9.65 9.99 3.55
N GLY A 125 -9.36 9.54 2.34
CA GLY A 125 -8.52 10.27 1.40
C GLY A 125 -9.05 11.69 1.16
N TYR A 126 -8.15 12.66 1.14
CA TYR A 126 -8.42 14.10 0.95
C TYR A 126 -9.30 14.78 2.02
N LYS A 127 -9.85 14.09 3.04
CA LYS A 127 -10.64 14.74 4.08
C LYS A 127 -9.87 15.81 4.86
N ALA A 128 -8.59 15.58 5.11
CA ALA A 128 -7.75 16.56 5.79
C ALA A 128 -7.56 17.84 4.98
N ILE A 129 -7.26 17.72 3.68
CA ILE A 129 -7.10 18.90 2.80
C ILE A 129 -8.43 19.64 2.61
N GLU A 130 -9.53 18.91 2.53
CA GLU A 130 -10.86 19.53 2.46
C GLU A 130 -11.17 20.36 3.72
N LYS A 131 -10.89 19.83 4.92
CA LYS A 131 -11.00 20.56 6.18
C LYS A 131 -10.14 21.82 6.16
N VAL A 132 -8.86 21.68 5.80
CA VAL A 132 -7.92 22.81 5.73
C VAL A 132 -8.45 23.92 4.83
N LEU A 133 -8.83 23.60 3.60
CA LEU A 133 -9.27 24.58 2.61
C LEU A 133 -10.58 25.29 3.00
N LYS A 134 -11.47 24.61 3.73
CA LYS A 134 -12.78 25.15 4.14
C LYS A 134 -12.74 25.92 5.44
N THR A 135 -11.88 25.54 6.39
CA THR A 135 -12.03 25.97 7.79
C THR A 135 -10.78 26.50 8.46
N MET A 136 -9.59 26.40 7.84
CA MET A 136 -8.34 26.75 8.50
C MET A 136 -7.57 27.87 7.75
N LYS A 137 -6.89 28.69 8.53
CA LYS A 137 -5.91 29.65 8.02
C LYS A 137 -4.52 29.01 7.94
N PRO A 138 -3.61 29.50 7.10
CA PRO A 138 -2.26 28.96 6.98
C PRO A 138 -1.50 28.86 8.31
N GLU A 139 -1.69 29.83 9.22
CA GLU A 139 -1.07 29.84 10.55
C GLU A 139 -1.55 28.67 11.41
N GLU A 140 -2.84 28.36 11.36
CA GLU A 140 -3.45 27.29 12.12
C GLU A 140 -2.97 25.93 11.64
N VAL A 141 -2.77 25.77 10.33
CA VAL A 141 -2.17 24.56 9.75
C VAL A 141 -0.73 24.38 10.23
N ILE A 142 0.06 25.45 10.23
CA ILE A 142 1.45 25.39 10.72
C ILE A 142 1.49 25.04 12.21
N GLU A 143 0.58 25.56 13.03
CA GLU A 143 0.52 25.22 14.45
C GLU A 143 0.11 23.75 14.68
N GLU A 144 -0.85 23.21 13.91
CA GLU A 144 -1.19 21.79 13.93
C GLU A 144 0.04 20.89 13.63
N ILE A 145 0.80 21.23 12.59
CA ILE A 145 2.03 20.50 12.25
C ILE A 145 3.08 20.61 13.38
N LYS A 146 3.15 21.76 14.04
CA LYS A 146 4.06 21.96 15.18
C LYS A 146 3.64 21.13 16.39
N ILE A 147 2.36 21.14 16.75
CA ILE A 147 1.78 20.34 17.84
C ILE A 147 1.97 18.84 17.57
N SER A 148 1.81 18.39 16.34
CA SER A 148 2.01 16.98 15.94
C SER A 148 3.44 16.48 16.13
N GLY A 149 4.41 17.40 16.23
CA GLY A 149 5.82 17.05 16.31
C GLY A 149 6.42 16.44 15.03
N LEU A 150 5.72 16.56 13.90
CA LEU A 150 6.17 16.00 12.61
C LEU A 150 7.56 16.55 12.24
N ARG A 151 8.43 15.63 11.84
CA ARG A 151 9.79 15.93 11.38
C ARG A 151 10.00 15.43 9.97
N GLY A 152 10.99 16.00 9.27
CA GLY A 152 11.41 15.55 7.95
C GLY A 152 11.88 14.10 7.96
N ARG A 153 11.64 13.39 6.87
CA ARG A 153 11.98 11.97 6.68
C ARG A 153 13.20 11.75 5.79
N GLY A 154 13.79 12.81 5.23
CA GLY A 154 15.03 12.74 4.46
C GLY A 154 16.31 12.56 5.29
N GLY A 155 16.25 11.89 6.45
CA GLY A 155 17.38 11.50 7.30
C GLY A 155 17.72 12.48 8.44
N ALA A 156 17.61 13.80 8.24
CA ALA A 156 18.01 14.81 9.24
C ALA A 156 16.98 15.07 10.35
N GLY A 157 15.73 14.66 10.18
CA GLY A 157 14.68 14.85 11.18
C GLY A 157 14.36 16.30 11.53
N PHE A 158 14.55 17.23 10.59
CA PHE A 158 14.32 18.66 10.84
C PHE A 158 12.83 18.96 11.06
N PRO A 159 12.45 19.89 11.97
CA PRO A 159 11.04 20.20 12.24
C PRO A 159 10.30 20.70 10.99
N THR A 160 9.25 19.99 10.59
CA THR A 160 8.50 20.29 9.36
C THR A 160 7.80 21.65 9.44
N TRP A 161 7.18 21.97 10.59
CA TRP A 161 6.50 23.24 10.79
C TRP A 161 7.40 24.46 10.56
N PHE A 162 8.68 24.36 10.91
CA PHE A 162 9.61 25.48 10.73
C PHE A 162 9.85 25.76 9.26
N LYS A 163 10.05 24.71 8.45
CA LYS A 163 10.21 24.85 7.00
C LYS A 163 8.95 25.44 6.34
N TRP A 164 7.79 24.98 6.76
CA TRP A 164 6.52 25.50 6.22
C TRP A 164 6.32 26.96 6.60
N ASN A 165 6.64 27.37 7.84
CA ASN A 165 6.55 28.75 8.26
C ASN A 165 7.55 29.65 7.50
N ALA A 166 8.77 29.19 7.29
CA ALA A 166 9.78 29.91 6.51
C ALA A 166 9.34 30.08 5.04
N ALA A 167 8.83 29.01 4.42
CA ALA A 167 8.30 29.06 3.05
C ALA A 167 7.11 30.01 2.91
N LYS A 168 6.19 29.99 3.90
CA LYS A 168 5.05 30.92 3.96
C LYS A 168 5.52 32.37 4.04
N SER A 169 6.52 32.65 4.88
CA SER A 169 7.03 34.00 5.15
C SER A 169 7.98 34.51 4.05
N SER A 170 8.44 33.67 3.14
CA SER A 170 9.32 34.07 2.05
C SER A 170 8.64 35.06 1.11
N PRO A 171 9.37 36.05 0.58
CA PRO A 171 8.83 37.00 -0.40
C PRO A 171 8.46 36.26 -1.70
N GLY A 172 7.45 36.78 -2.39
CA GLY A 172 6.95 36.21 -3.64
C GLY A 172 5.49 35.78 -3.55
N LYS A 173 4.76 36.03 -4.65
CA LYS A 173 3.32 35.72 -4.71
C LYS A 173 3.05 34.26 -5.03
N GLU A 174 3.91 33.64 -5.79
CA GLU A 174 3.79 32.23 -6.19
C GLU A 174 4.56 31.34 -5.23
N LYS A 175 3.94 30.24 -4.84
CA LYS A 175 4.54 29.17 -4.04
C LYS A 175 4.40 27.85 -4.80
N TYR A 176 5.45 27.06 -4.77
CA TYR A 176 5.48 25.76 -5.44
C TYR A 176 5.58 24.65 -4.39
N LEU A 177 4.81 23.57 -4.59
CA LEU A 177 4.91 22.35 -3.82
C LEU A 177 5.57 21.28 -4.69
N VAL A 178 6.69 20.73 -4.23
CA VAL A 178 7.39 19.64 -4.89
C VAL A 178 7.28 18.41 -4.01
N CYS A 179 6.70 17.33 -4.56
CA CYS A 179 6.70 16.02 -3.92
C CYS A 179 8.04 15.34 -4.24
N ASN A 180 8.86 15.13 -3.22
CA ASN A 180 10.03 14.28 -3.33
C ASN A 180 9.64 12.87 -2.87
N ALA A 181 9.67 11.91 -3.79
CA ALA A 181 9.36 10.49 -3.57
C ALA A 181 10.58 9.60 -3.85
N ASP A 182 11.79 10.12 -3.63
CA ASP A 182 13.04 9.38 -3.75
C ASP A 182 13.53 8.92 -2.37
N GLU A 183 13.86 7.64 -2.24
CA GLU A 183 14.44 7.02 -1.03
C GLU A 183 15.98 6.91 -1.11
N GLY A 184 16.64 7.88 -1.75
CA GLY A 184 18.07 7.84 -2.05
C GLY A 184 18.99 8.08 -0.86
N ASP A 185 18.56 8.79 0.17
CA ASP A 185 19.39 9.19 1.29
C ASP A 185 19.51 8.11 2.37
N PRO A 186 20.70 7.89 2.94
CA PRO A 186 20.86 7.04 4.12
C PRO A 186 20.00 7.53 5.29
N GLY A 187 19.14 6.65 5.82
CA GLY A 187 18.19 6.97 6.88
C GLY A 187 16.82 7.44 6.41
N ALA A 188 16.64 7.71 5.11
CA ALA A 188 15.32 7.92 4.49
C ALA A 188 14.75 6.55 4.09
N PHE A 189 13.80 6.04 4.87
CA PHE A 189 13.19 4.72 4.65
C PHE A 189 11.67 4.72 4.82
N MET A 190 11.06 5.89 4.78
CA MET A 190 9.62 6.09 5.02
C MET A 190 9.00 7.07 4.03
N ASP A 191 9.68 7.36 2.92
CA ASP A 191 9.23 8.31 1.90
C ASP A 191 8.18 7.72 0.95
#